data_787e440fb323e1e62298cc22d50805a7
#
_entry.id   787e440fb323e1e62298cc22d50805a7
#
_cell.length_a   1.000
_cell.length_b   1.000
_cell.length_c   1.000
_cell.angle_alpha   90.00
_cell.angle_beta   90.00
_cell.angle_gamma   90.00
#
_symmetry.space_group_name_H-M   'P 1'
#
loop_
_entity.id
_entity.type
_entity.pdbx_description
1 polymer ?
#
loop_
_entity_poly.entity_id
_entity_poly.type
_entity_poly.pdbx_seq_one_letter_code
_entity_poly.pdbx_strand_id
1 'polypeptide(L)'
;MFDIRKGVNLGGWMSQCDYSRDRLDNFITEKDFEVIASWGADHVRLPVDYDVILNKDMSLKDEGFDRIVRAVSLAEKNGLKLVIDLHKTVGYSFDFDVDEAGFFENEKYQEIFYKIWEKFAQLFGSKPDTVFFELLNEVTDKEFIDPWNRIWQECVKRIRAIAPVTPILVGSYYNNAVSTVRFLEKPDDENIIYNFHCYEPFAFTHQGAGWVPEDVLPRDRRVSFNESGATVEYFEGLFEDAINKAKEDGKLLYCGEYGVIDIASPEDTLSWYKVINEVFEKHGIGRSCWSYKQMDFGISDDRMDKVRDELIKYL
;
A
#
# COMPACT_ATOMS: atom_id res chain seq x y z
N MET A 1 -18.64 7.47 5.89
CA MET A 1 -18.57 5.98 5.75
C MET A 1 -17.34 5.66 4.94
N PHE A 2 -16.45 4.83 5.44
CA PHE A 2 -15.25 4.41 4.71
C PHE A 2 -15.68 3.64 3.46
N ASP A 3 -15.37 4.18 2.30
CA ASP A 3 -15.83 3.65 1.02
C ASP A 3 -14.72 3.81 -0.03
N ILE A 4 -13.65 3.02 0.15
CA ILE A 4 -12.63 2.78 -0.88
C ILE A 4 -12.66 1.29 -1.22
N ARG A 5 -12.88 0.98 -2.50
CA ARG A 5 -13.10 -0.39 -2.98
C ARG A 5 -12.07 -0.78 -4.01
N LYS A 6 -11.88 0.04 -5.04
CA LYS A 6 -11.08 -0.26 -6.23
C LYS A 6 -10.04 0.82 -6.42
N GLY A 7 -8.81 0.53 -6.08
CA GLY A 7 -7.71 1.48 -6.15
C GLY A 7 -6.52 1.00 -6.95
N VAL A 8 -5.61 1.93 -7.17
CA VAL A 8 -4.36 1.71 -7.88
C VAL A 8 -3.22 2.40 -7.14
N ASN A 9 -2.11 1.71 -6.96
CA ASN A 9 -0.90 2.28 -6.40
C ASN A 9 -0.16 3.16 -7.41
N LEU A 10 0.25 4.35 -6.99
CA LEU A 10 1.13 5.25 -7.74
C LEU A 10 2.61 4.96 -7.40
N GLY A 11 3.00 3.67 -7.46
CA GLY A 11 4.35 3.21 -7.14
C GLY A 11 5.42 3.83 -8.02
N GLY A 12 6.64 3.97 -7.50
CA GLY A 12 7.79 4.52 -8.24
C GLY A 12 7.72 6.02 -8.52
N TRP A 13 6.77 6.76 -7.93
CA TRP A 13 6.66 8.21 -8.09
C TRP A 13 7.35 8.98 -6.96
N MET A 14 6.84 8.82 -5.73
CA MET A 14 7.38 9.46 -4.52
C MET A 14 8.00 8.45 -3.56
N SER A 15 8.10 7.20 -3.98
CA SER A 15 8.79 6.13 -3.29
C SER A 15 9.57 5.26 -4.28
N GLN A 16 10.61 4.58 -3.80
CA GLN A 16 11.41 3.61 -4.56
C GLN A 16 11.87 4.16 -5.92
N CYS A 17 12.39 5.39 -5.94
CA CYS A 17 12.84 6.07 -7.15
C CYS A 17 14.11 6.87 -6.90
N ASP A 18 14.62 7.57 -7.92
CA ASP A 18 15.81 8.40 -7.82
C ASP A 18 15.58 9.77 -7.18
N TYR A 19 14.33 10.10 -6.85
CA TYR A 19 13.86 11.38 -6.31
C TYR A 19 14.30 12.60 -7.13
N SER A 20 14.70 12.42 -8.38
CA SER A 20 15.03 13.51 -9.28
C SER A 20 13.81 14.42 -9.46
N ARG A 21 14.08 15.71 -9.74
CA ARG A 21 13.01 16.66 -10.01
C ARG A 21 12.15 16.21 -11.20
N ASP A 22 12.77 15.66 -12.23
CA ASP A 22 12.06 15.15 -13.39
C ASP A 22 11.12 14.01 -13.02
N ARG A 23 11.60 13.03 -12.21
CA ARG A 23 10.78 11.92 -11.72
C ARG A 23 9.60 12.43 -10.92
N LEU A 24 9.84 13.30 -9.94
CA LEU A 24 8.80 13.83 -9.06
C LEU A 24 7.79 14.74 -9.78
N ASP A 25 8.19 15.44 -10.85
CA ASP A 25 7.33 16.38 -11.56
C ASP A 25 6.57 15.74 -12.74
N ASN A 26 7.15 14.71 -13.39
CA ASN A 26 6.68 14.25 -14.71
C ASN A 26 6.29 12.78 -14.79
N PHE A 27 6.61 11.93 -13.80
CA PHE A 27 6.31 10.50 -13.85
C PHE A 27 4.81 10.22 -13.73
N ILE A 28 4.14 10.85 -12.77
CA ILE A 28 2.69 10.84 -12.63
C ILE A 28 2.18 12.26 -12.88
N THR A 29 1.25 12.39 -13.80
CA THR A 29 0.67 13.65 -14.27
C THR A 29 -0.84 13.65 -14.07
N GLU A 30 -1.49 14.78 -14.31
CA GLU A 30 -2.95 14.87 -14.28
C GLU A 30 -3.62 13.85 -15.22
N LYS A 31 -3.00 13.59 -16.37
CA LYS A 31 -3.50 12.61 -17.35
C LYS A 31 -3.58 11.20 -16.78
N ASP A 32 -2.65 10.83 -15.91
CA ASP A 32 -2.65 9.52 -15.25
C ASP A 32 -3.86 9.39 -14.30
N PHE A 33 -4.19 10.44 -13.55
CA PHE A 33 -5.40 10.47 -12.70
C PHE A 33 -6.69 10.36 -13.53
N GLU A 34 -6.77 11.05 -14.67
CA GLU A 34 -7.90 10.94 -15.60
C GLU A 34 -8.06 9.49 -16.10
N VAL A 35 -6.95 8.83 -16.48
CA VAL A 35 -6.97 7.44 -16.95
C VAL A 35 -7.44 6.51 -15.83
N ILE A 36 -6.88 6.61 -14.61
CA ILE A 36 -7.26 5.79 -13.46
C ILE A 36 -8.76 5.97 -13.14
N ALA A 37 -9.25 7.19 -13.12
CA ALA A 37 -10.68 7.46 -12.92
C ALA A 37 -11.55 6.84 -14.00
N SER A 38 -11.09 6.86 -15.28
CA SER A 38 -11.80 6.25 -16.40
C SER A 38 -11.91 4.72 -16.31
N TRP A 39 -11.05 4.08 -15.53
CA TRP A 39 -11.10 2.64 -15.22
C TRP A 39 -12.17 2.27 -14.19
N GLY A 40 -12.82 3.28 -13.59
CA GLY A 40 -13.79 3.09 -12.53
C GLY A 40 -13.16 2.86 -11.15
N ALA A 41 -11.88 3.20 -10.99
CA ALA A 41 -11.26 3.28 -9.68
C ALA A 41 -11.91 4.39 -8.84
N ASP A 42 -11.99 4.20 -7.53
CA ASP A 42 -12.54 5.18 -6.59
C ASP A 42 -11.46 5.87 -5.76
N HIS A 43 -10.22 5.36 -5.78
CA HIS A 43 -9.09 5.93 -5.08
C HIS A 43 -7.74 5.58 -5.70
N VAL A 44 -6.71 6.29 -5.25
CA VAL A 44 -5.30 5.95 -5.46
C VAL A 44 -4.58 5.81 -4.13
N ARG A 45 -3.62 4.89 -4.03
CA ARG A 45 -2.66 4.83 -2.93
C ARG A 45 -1.37 5.49 -3.38
N LEU A 46 -0.87 6.42 -2.59
CA LEU A 46 0.35 7.19 -2.86
C LEU A 46 1.44 6.79 -1.88
N PRO A 47 2.36 5.90 -2.28
CA PRO A 47 3.56 5.63 -1.52
C PRO A 47 4.50 6.85 -1.50
N VAL A 48 4.97 7.22 -0.30
CA VAL A 48 5.86 8.37 -0.06
C VAL A 48 7.01 7.95 0.83
N ASP A 49 8.24 8.07 0.34
CA ASP A 49 9.43 7.90 1.15
C ASP A 49 9.76 9.19 1.90
N TYR A 50 10.32 9.06 3.09
CA TYR A 50 10.69 10.24 3.90
C TYR A 50 11.69 11.16 3.19
N ASP A 51 12.47 10.66 2.22
CA ASP A 51 13.40 11.44 1.38
C ASP A 51 12.71 12.58 0.63
N VAL A 52 11.43 12.42 0.29
CA VAL A 52 10.63 13.44 -0.38
C VAL A 52 10.24 14.57 0.58
N ILE A 53 9.93 14.23 1.83
CA ILE A 53 9.26 15.11 2.81
C ILE A 53 10.16 15.57 3.96
N LEU A 54 11.41 15.09 4.03
CA LEU A 54 12.42 15.54 5.01
C LEU A 54 13.63 16.16 4.31
N ASN A 55 14.22 17.13 4.99
CA ASN A 55 15.55 17.66 4.67
C ASN A 55 16.63 16.71 5.22
N LYS A 56 17.88 16.91 4.81
CA LYS A 56 19.03 16.13 5.30
C LYS A 56 19.26 16.24 6.82
N ASP A 57 18.78 17.29 7.45
CA ASP A 57 18.82 17.49 8.92
C ASP A 57 17.58 16.92 9.64
N MET A 58 16.79 16.14 8.92
CA MET A 58 15.55 15.53 9.39
C MET A 58 14.43 16.52 9.75
N SER A 59 14.55 17.78 9.39
CA SER A 59 13.44 18.75 9.46
C SER A 59 12.44 18.53 8.32
N LEU A 60 11.17 18.90 8.53
CA LEU A 60 10.12 18.81 7.50
C LEU A 60 10.48 19.68 6.28
N LYS A 61 10.28 19.14 5.08
CA LYS A 61 10.57 19.78 3.80
C LYS A 61 9.26 20.21 3.14
N ASP A 62 8.93 21.51 3.23
CA ASP A 62 7.65 22.04 2.74
C ASP A 62 7.41 21.72 1.27
N GLU A 63 8.43 21.79 0.39
CA GLU A 63 8.29 21.43 -1.04
C GLU A 63 7.77 20.00 -1.23
N GLY A 64 8.19 19.04 -0.39
CA GLY A 64 7.72 17.67 -0.44
C GLY A 64 6.23 17.56 -0.08
N PHE A 65 5.82 18.24 0.98
CA PHE A 65 4.41 18.31 1.36
C PHE A 65 3.55 19.02 0.31
N ASP A 66 4.04 20.07 -0.33
CA ASP A 66 3.34 20.76 -1.42
C ASP A 66 3.07 19.83 -2.62
N ARG A 67 3.99 18.89 -2.92
CA ARG A 67 3.78 17.86 -3.95
C ARG A 67 2.63 16.94 -3.58
N ILE A 68 2.52 16.54 -2.32
CA ILE A 68 1.44 15.67 -1.85
C ILE A 68 0.11 16.45 -1.85
N VAL A 69 0.10 17.72 -1.46
CA VAL A 69 -1.08 18.60 -1.59
C VAL A 69 -1.55 18.66 -3.05
N ARG A 70 -0.61 18.78 -4.00
CA ARG A 70 -0.94 18.74 -5.43
C ARG A 70 -1.53 17.39 -5.84
N ALA A 71 -0.96 16.28 -5.39
CA ALA A 71 -1.47 14.93 -5.68
C ALA A 71 -2.91 14.74 -5.16
N VAL A 72 -3.19 15.18 -3.93
CA VAL A 72 -4.54 15.19 -3.35
C VAL A 72 -5.49 16.03 -4.22
N SER A 73 -5.06 17.22 -4.65
CA SER A 73 -5.89 18.09 -5.48
C SER A 73 -6.20 17.46 -6.86
N LEU A 74 -5.24 16.74 -7.46
CA LEU A 74 -5.43 16.02 -8.72
C LEU A 74 -6.39 14.84 -8.54
N ALA A 75 -6.28 14.08 -7.43
CA ALA A 75 -7.21 13.01 -7.11
C ALA A 75 -8.64 13.57 -6.96
N GLU A 76 -8.84 14.58 -6.13
CA GLU A 76 -10.14 15.22 -5.91
C GLU A 76 -10.76 15.77 -7.21
N LYS A 77 -9.95 16.41 -8.07
CA LYS A 77 -10.41 16.92 -9.37
C LYS A 77 -10.98 15.82 -10.28
N ASN A 78 -10.46 14.61 -10.14
CA ASN A 78 -10.89 13.44 -10.91
C ASN A 78 -11.89 12.55 -10.16
N GLY A 79 -12.42 13.01 -9.02
CA GLY A 79 -13.39 12.25 -8.21
C GLY A 79 -12.79 11.05 -7.48
N LEU A 80 -11.45 11.00 -7.34
CA LEU A 80 -10.73 9.96 -6.64
C LEU A 80 -10.42 10.37 -5.20
N LYS A 81 -10.47 9.42 -4.28
CA LYS A 81 -9.90 9.54 -2.94
C LYS A 81 -8.42 9.22 -2.98
N LEU A 82 -7.69 9.52 -1.90
CA LEU A 82 -6.25 9.25 -1.85
C LEU A 82 -5.84 8.67 -0.49
N VAL A 83 -5.17 7.54 -0.51
CA VAL A 83 -4.47 6.96 0.66
C VAL A 83 -3.03 7.46 0.62
N ILE A 84 -2.62 8.24 1.61
CA ILE A 84 -1.20 8.60 1.81
C ILE A 84 -0.57 7.46 2.60
N ASP A 85 0.41 6.80 2.02
CA ASP A 85 1.22 5.77 2.65
C ASP A 85 2.62 6.30 2.93
N LEU A 86 3.06 6.28 4.19
CA LEU A 86 4.47 6.49 4.52
C LEU A 86 5.22 5.19 4.23
N HIS A 87 5.85 5.12 3.07
CA HIS A 87 6.42 3.88 2.54
C HIS A 87 7.72 3.48 3.22
N LYS A 88 8.53 4.49 3.61
CA LYS A 88 9.73 4.35 4.44
C LYS A 88 9.78 5.46 5.47
N THR A 89 10.44 5.21 6.58
CA THR A 89 10.69 6.23 7.61
C THR A 89 12.13 6.20 8.09
N VAL A 90 12.59 7.26 8.72
CA VAL A 90 13.97 7.35 9.24
C VAL A 90 14.27 6.17 10.16
N GLY A 91 15.34 5.44 9.85
CA GLY A 91 15.76 4.24 10.60
C GLY A 91 14.97 2.99 10.27
N TYR A 92 14.20 2.99 9.17
CA TYR A 92 13.51 1.81 8.69
C TYR A 92 13.23 1.82 7.19
N SER A 93 13.67 0.77 6.52
CA SER A 93 13.30 0.40 5.15
C SER A 93 12.93 -1.08 5.09
N PHE A 94 11.97 -1.42 4.25
CA PHE A 94 11.62 -2.81 3.95
C PHE A 94 12.46 -3.39 2.78
N ASP A 95 13.22 -2.56 2.07
CA ASP A 95 14.07 -2.98 0.95
C ASP A 95 15.25 -3.84 1.46
N PHE A 96 15.50 -4.98 0.82
CA PHE A 96 16.53 -5.94 1.22
C PHE A 96 17.97 -5.40 1.20
N ASP A 97 18.26 -4.42 0.35
CA ASP A 97 19.62 -3.90 0.14
C ASP A 97 19.90 -2.58 0.89
N VAL A 98 19.00 -2.15 1.77
CA VAL A 98 19.11 -0.89 2.52
C VAL A 98 19.43 -1.18 3.97
N ASP A 99 20.66 -0.83 4.41
CA ASP A 99 21.08 -0.91 5.81
C ASP A 99 20.55 0.30 6.59
N GLU A 100 19.25 0.35 6.81
CA GLU A 100 18.57 1.39 7.57
C GLU A 100 17.80 0.75 8.72
N ALA A 101 18.25 0.98 9.96
CA ALA A 101 17.72 0.31 11.15
C ALA A 101 17.60 1.25 12.35
N GLY A 102 16.88 0.81 13.36
CA GLY A 102 16.78 1.46 14.67
C GLY A 102 15.46 2.19 14.93
N PHE A 103 14.54 2.26 13.98
CA PHE A 103 13.25 2.94 14.17
C PHE A 103 12.46 2.40 15.36
N PHE A 104 12.42 1.08 15.53
CA PHE A 104 11.60 0.45 16.56
C PHE A 104 12.16 0.61 17.98
N GLU A 105 13.46 0.95 18.13
CA GLU A 105 14.16 1.11 19.41
C GLU A 105 14.52 2.58 19.71
N ASN A 106 14.54 3.45 18.68
CA ASN A 106 15.05 4.83 18.82
C ASN A 106 13.91 5.85 18.90
N GLU A 107 13.66 6.35 20.10
CA GLU A 107 12.62 7.36 20.35
C GLU A 107 12.77 8.63 19.48
N LYS A 108 14.00 9.00 19.06
CA LYS A 108 14.20 10.17 18.18
C LYS A 108 13.65 9.91 16.77
N TYR A 109 13.81 8.69 16.25
CA TYR A 109 13.25 8.33 14.95
C TYR A 109 11.72 8.24 15.01
N GLN A 110 11.19 7.69 16.11
CA GLN A 110 9.75 7.66 16.35
C GLN A 110 9.16 9.07 16.47
N GLU A 111 9.88 10.00 17.11
CA GLU A 111 9.43 11.41 17.21
C GLU A 111 9.41 12.11 15.83
N ILE A 112 10.34 11.78 14.92
CA ILE A 112 10.31 12.27 13.52
C ILE A 112 9.08 11.69 12.80
N PHE A 113 8.83 10.39 12.92
CA PHE A 113 7.67 9.71 12.37
C PHE A 113 6.35 10.36 12.85
N TYR A 114 6.23 10.63 14.14
CA TYR A 114 5.06 11.31 14.69
C TYR A 114 4.86 12.71 14.12
N LYS A 115 5.94 13.50 13.99
CA LYS A 115 5.89 14.85 13.40
C LYS A 115 5.46 14.84 11.93
N ILE A 116 5.88 13.84 11.16
CA ILE A 116 5.41 13.65 9.79
C ILE A 116 3.89 13.48 9.79
N TRP A 117 3.35 12.60 10.63
CA TRP A 117 1.93 12.34 10.69
C TRP A 117 1.13 13.50 11.29
N GLU A 118 1.66 14.23 12.26
CA GLU A 118 1.06 15.47 12.75
C GLU A 118 0.97 16.52 11.62
N LYS A 119 1.99 16.63 10.76
CA LYS A 119 1.96 17.52 9.60
C LYS A 119 0.91 17.09 8.58
N PHE A 120 0.79 15.80 8.26
CA PHE A 120 -0.28 15.30 7.41
C PHE A 120 -1.66 15.54 8.02
N ALA A 121 -1.82 15.34 9.32
CA ALA A 121 -3.06 15.64 10.03
C ALA A 121 -3.44 17.13 9.95
N GLN A 122 -2.47 18.04 10.08
CA GLN A 122 -2.68 19.48 9.91
C GLN A 122 -3.12 19.84 8.49
N LEU A 123 -2.54 19.21 7.46
CA LEU A 123 -2.85 19.50 6.07
C LEU A 123 -4.19 18.91 5.61
N PHE A 124 -4.51 17.73 6.06
CA PHE A 124 -5.61 16.94 5.48
C PHE A 124 -6.69 16.49 6.48
N GLY A 125 -6.55 16.77 7.77
CA GLY A 125 -7.52 16.37 8.79
C GLY A 125 -8.93 16.93 8.59
N SER A 126 -9.08 17.99 7.79
CA SER A 126 -10.38 18.54 7.37
C SER A 126 -11.02 17.81 6.19
N LYS A 127 -10.35 16.77 5.63
CA LYS A 127 -10.76 16.02 4.44
C LYS A 127 -10.95 14.52 4.71
N PRO A 128 -11.67 14.10 5.78
CA PRO A 128 -11.75 12.69 6.17
C PRO A 128 -12.50 11.79 5.17
N ASP A 129 -13.26 12.38 4.25
CA ASP A 129 -13.99 11.64 3.23
C ASP A 129 -13.15 11.39 1.96
N THR A 130 -12.00 12.07 1.82
CA THR A 130 -11.21 12.02 0.58
C THR A 130 -9.74 11.66 0.80
N VAL A 131 -9.20 11.85 2.02
CA VAL A 131 -7.80 11.52 2.34
C VAL A 131 -7.73 10.57 3.52
N PHE A 132 -7.00 9.49 3.34
CA PHE A 132 -6.79 8.41 4.30
C PHE A 132 -5.29 8.30 4.61
N PHE A 133 -4.95 7.87 5.81
CA PHE A 133 -3.55 7.75 6.26
C PHE A 133 -3.19 6.28 6.46
N GLU A 134 -2.13 5.83 5.82
CA GLU A 134 -1.51 4.53 6.06
C GLU A 134 -0.17 4.76 6.74
N LEU A 135 -0.08 4.35 8.02
CA LEU A 135 0.97 4.84 8.92
C LEU A 135 2.38 4.42 8.51
N LEU A 136 2.55 3.19 8.10
CA LEU A 136 3.82 2.67 7.60
C LEU A 136 3.53 1.50 6.67
N ASN A 137 4.25 1.43 5.57
CA ASN A 137 4.22 0.31 4.66
C ASN A 137 4.60 -1.01 5.37
N GLU A 138 5.23 -1.90 4.76
CA GLU A 138 5.56 -3.25 5.17
C GLU A 138 6.51 -3.32 6.38
N VAL A 139 6.03 -3.61 7.56
CA VAL A 139 6.88 -4.03 8.69
C VAL A 139 7.39 -5.45 8.42
N THR A 140 8.71 -5.67 8.45
CA THR A 140 9.32 -6.93 7.99
C THR A 140 9.28 -8.04 9.05
N ASP A 141 9.90 -7.84 10.19
CA ASP A 141 10.23 -8.91 11.11
C ASP A 141 9.21 -9.06 12.27
N LYS A 142 9.05 -10.30 12.71
CA LYS A 142 8.16 -10.63 13.83
C LYS A 142 8.56 -9.92 15.13
N GLU A 143 9.83 -9.67 15.31
CA GLU A 143 10.32 -8.98 16.52
C GLU A 143 9.85 -7.53 16.63
N PHE A 144 9.42 -6.93 15.51
CA PHE A 144 8.93 -5.57 15.47
C PHE A 144 7.45 -5.42 15.85
N ILE A 145 6.67 -6.52 15.99
CA ILE A 145 5.22 -6.40 16.22
C ILE A 145 4.87 -5.70 17.53
N ASP A 146 5.55 -6.03 18.62
CA ASP A 146 5.26 -5.42 19.93
C ASP A 146 5.69 -3.94 19.97
N PRO A 147 6.92 -3.56 19.52
CA PRO A 147 7.25 -2.15 19.35
C PRO A 147 6.30 -1.43 18.39
N TRP A 148 5.95 -2.04 17.26
CA TRP A 148 5.03 -1.45 16.28
C TRP A 148 3.65 -1.19 16.86
N ASN A 149 3.07 -2.14 17.60
CA ASN A 149 1.79 -1.94 18.26
C ASN A 149 1.80 -0.71 19.21
N ARG A 150 2.90 -0.46 19.93
CA ARG A 150 3.02 0.76 20.75
C ARG A 150 3.17 2.03 19.91
N ILE A 151 3.99 1.97 18.86
CA ILE A 151 4.30 3.14 18.01
C ILE A 151 3.06 3.60 17.26
N TRP A 152 2.34 2.70 16.58
CA TRP A 152 1.18 3.10 15.81
C TRP A 152 0.05 3.64 16.70
N GLN A 153 -0.15 3.07 17.90
CA GLN A 153 -1.16 3.57 18.84
C GLN A 153 -0.85 4.99 19.34
N GLU A 154 0.41 5.27 19.68
CA GLU A 154 0.82 6.63 20.04
C GLU A 154 0.68 7.58 18.85
N CYS A 155 1.02 7.15 17.65
CA CYS A 155 0.83 7.93 16.42
C CYS A 155 -0.65 8.28 16.21
N VAL A 156 -1.54 7.30 16.30
CA VAL A 156 -2.99 7.52 16.20
C VAL A 156 -3.46 8.54 17.23
N LYS A 157 -3.05 8.43 18.48
CA LYS A 157 -3.41 9.37 19.54
C LYS A 157 -3.00 10.80 19.19
N ARG A 158 -1.80 10.99 18.64
CA ARG A 158 -1.32 12.31 18.20
C ARG A 158 -2.11 12.85 17.00
N ILE A 159 -2.37 12.00 16.01
CA ILE A 159 -3.22 12.34 14.86
C ILE A 159 -4.62 12.77 15.33
N ARG A 160 -5.24 12.05 16.26
CA ARG A 160 -6.59 12.34 16.76
C ARG A 160 -6.72 13.67 17.46
N ALA A 161 -5.64 14.18 18.06
CA ALA A 161 -5.62 15.54 18.63
C ALA A 161 -5.80 16.65 17.56
N ILE A 162 -5.52 16.33 16.28
CA ILE A 162 -5.56 17.28 15.15
C ILE A 162 -6.69 16.92 14.18
N ALA A 163 -6.79 15.64 13.85
CA ALA A 163 -7.68 15.07 12.84
C ALA A 163 -8.55 13.95 13.45
N PRO A 164 -9.60 14.29 14.19
CA PRO A 164 -10.31 13.36 15.09
C PRO A 164 -11.03 12.21 14.38
N VAL A 165 -11.34 12.35 13.09
CA VAL A 165 -12.17 11.37 12.34
C VAL A 165 -11.52 10.85 11.05
N THR A 166 -10.30 11.25 10.73
CA THR A 166 -9.60 10.78 9.53
C THR A 166 -9.40 9.27 9.60
N PRO A 167 -9.76 8.49 8.58
CA PRO A 167 -9.51 7.06 8.56
C PRO A 167 -8.00 6.76 8.52
N ILE A 168 -7.57 5.79 9.31
CA ILE A 168 -6.17 5.39 9.43
C ILE A 168 -6.05 3.89 9.15
N LEU A 169 -5.13 3.54 8.26
CA LEU A 169 -4.79 2.17 7.91
C LEU A 169 -3.56 1.73 8.68
N VAL A 170 -3.60 0.53 9.23
CA VAL A 170 -2.50 -0.06 9.99
C VAL A 170 -2.27 -1.49 9.52
N GLY A 171 -1.06 -1.76 9.06
CA GLY A 171 -0.61 -3.10 8.71
C GLY A 171 0.16 -3.79 9.84
N SER A 172 0.40 -5.08 9.68
CA SER A 172 1.14 -5.92 10.63
C SER A 172 2.55 -6.23 10.10
N TYR A 173 3.24 -7.17 10.70
CA TYR A 173 4.58 -7.58 10.30
C TYR A 173 4.58 -8.58 9.12
N TYR A 174 5.77 -9.07 8.77
CA TYR A 174 6.01 -10.00 7.67
C TYR A 174 5.53 -9.44 6.33
N ASN A 175 5.96 -8.19 6.06
CA ASN A 175 5.59 -7.42 4.87
C ASN A 175 4.06 -7.29 4.71
N ASN A 176 3.39 -6.92 5.80
CA ASN A 176 1.92 -6.82 5.85
C ASN A 176 1.19 -8.10 5.42
N ALA A 177 1.78 -9.29 5.62
CA ALA A 177 1.14 -10.54 5.23
C ALA A 177 -0.24 -10.70 5.90
N VAL A 178 -1.24 -11.11 5.13
CA VAL A 178 -2.62 -11.28 5.61
C VAL A 178 -2.74 -12.16 6.86
N SER A 179 -1.90 -13.20 6.96
CA SER A 179 -1.85 -14.11 8.11
C SER A 179 -1.41 -13.45 9.43
N THR A 180 -0.81 -12.26 9.35
CA THR A 180 -0.30 -11.54 10.52
C THR A 180 -1.24 -10.46 11.05
N VAL A 181 -2.30 -10.11 10.35
CA VAL A 181 -3.33 -9.15 10.79
C VAL A 181 -3.86 -9.50 12.19
N ARG A 182 -3.97 -10.78 12.52
CA ARG A 182 -4.41 -11.28 13.83
C ARG A 182 -3.54 -10.86 15.02
N PHE A 183 -2.31 -10.38 14.77
CA PHE A 183 -1.38 -9.93 15.81
C PHE A 183 -1.43 -8.42 16.05
N LEU A 184 -2.22 -7.69 15.28
CA LEU A 184 -2.51 -6.29 15.58
C LEU A 184 -3.33 -6.22 16.88
N GLU A 185 -2.91 -5.34 17.78
CA GLU A 185 -3.71 -5.06 18.98
C GLU A 185 -5.03 -4.38 18.57
N LYS A 186 -6.11 -4.73 19.28
CA LYS A 186 -7.41 -4.13 19.02
C LYS A 186 -7.38 -2.63 19.34
N PRO A 187 -7.64 -1.74 18.36
CA PRO A 187 -7.70 -0.31 18.63
C PRO A 187 -9.03 0.10 19.31
N ASP A 188 -8.93 1.04 20.21
CA ASP A 188 -10.06 1.74 20.84
C ASP A 188 -10.56 2.92 19.97
N ASP A 189 -10.44 2.82 18.64
CA ASP A 189 -10.71 3.88 17.67
C ASP A 189 -11.48 3.32 16.49
N GLU A 190 -12.69 3.80 16.26
CA GLU A 190 -13.62 3.27 15.24
C GLU A 190 -13.13 3.49 13.81
N ASN A 191 -12.26 4.49 13.56
CA ASN A 191 -11.78 4.86 12.25
C ASN A 191 -10.42 4.22 11.89
N ILE A 192 -10.06 3.12 12.55
CA ILE A 192 -8.92 2.28 12.18
C ILE A 192 -9.37 1.16 11.24
N ILE A 193 -8.56 0.90 10.23
CA ILE A 193 -8.74 -0.12 9.21
C ILE A 193 -7.51 -1.01 9.22
N TYR A 194 -7.73 -2.32 9.21
CA TYR A 194 -6.63 -3.26 9.11
C TYR A 194 -6.18 -3.38 7.65
N ASN A 195 -4.90 -3.13 7.42
CA ASN A 195 -4.26 -3.25 6.12
C ASN A 195 -3.46 -4.55 6.02
N PHE A 196 -3.47 -5.16 4.83
CA PHE A 196 -2.59 -6.26 4.48
C PHE A 196 -2.17 -6.17 3.01
N HIS A 197 -1.12 -6.90 2.64
CA HIS A 197 -0.69 -7.09 1.26
C HIS A 197 -0.88 -8.56 0.86
N CYS A 198 -1.12 -8.80 -0.43
CA CYS A 198 -1.33 -10.15 -0.92
C CYS A 198 -0.64 -10.38 -2.26
N TYR A 199 0.49 -11.05 -2.22
CA TYR A 199 1.23 -11.49 -3.40
C TYR A 199 1.28 -13.03 -3.51
N GLU A 200 0.24 -13.69 -2.97
CA GLU A 200 0.18 -15.16 -3.01
C GLU A 200 -0.54 -15.69 -4.25
N PRO A 201 -0.16 -16.83 -4.77
CA PRO A 201 1.02 -17.64 -4.41
C PRO A 201 2.32 -16.99 -4.88
N PHE A 202 3.25 -16.75 -3.95
CA PHE A 202 4.48 -15.97 -4.17
C PHE A 202 5.31 -16.46 -5.36
N ALA A 203 5.41 -17.80 -5.54
CA ALA A 203 6.15 -18.38 -6.65
C ALA A 203 5.56 -18.03 -8.04
N PHE A 204 4.31 -17.62 -8.12
CA PHE A 204 3.67 -17.14 -9.35
C PHE A 204 3.79 -15.62 -9.49
N THR A 205 3.43 -14.89 -8.44
CA THR A 205 3.35 -13.42 -8.49
C THR A 205 4.71 -12.74 -8.53
N HIS A 206 5.79 -13.41 -8.05
CA HIS A 206 7.15 -12.89 -8.02
C HIS A 206 8.14 -13.74 -8.85
N GLN A 207 7.65 -14.60 -9.74
CA GLN A 207 8.53 -15.42 -10.57
C GLN A 207 9.55 -14.58 -11.32
N GLY A 208 10.83 -14.95 -11.19
CA GLY A 208 11.94 -14.26 -11.86
C GLY A 208 12.31 -12.88 -11.30
N ALA A 209 11.72 -12.45 -10.19
CA ALA A 209 12.02 -11.19 -9.53
C ALA A 209 13.50 -11.08 -9.15
N GLY A 210 14.18 -10.03 -9.65
CA GLY A 210 15.62 -9.87 -9.48
C GLY A 210 16.07 -9.56 -8.06
N TRP A 211 15.17 -9.05 -7.22
CA TRP A 211 15.40 -8.68 -5.82
C TRP A 211 15.11 -9.79 -4.82
N VAL A 212 14.45 -10.88 -5.26
CA VAL A 212 14.22 -12.03 -4.38
C VAL A 212 15.47 -12.92 -4.39
N PRO A 213 15.96 -13.35 -3.21
CA PRO A 213 17.10 -14.27 -3.14
C PRO A 213 16.87 -15.57 -3.91
N GLU A 214 17.88 -16.02 -4.63
CA GLU A 214 17.81 -17.20 -5.54
C GLU A 214 17.47 -18.50 -4.80
N ASP A 215 17.85 -18.62 -3.54
CA ASP A 215 17.53 -19.76 -2.66
C ASP A 215 16.08 -19.74 -2.16
N VAL A 216 15.42 -18.58 -2.19
CA VAL A 216 13.99 -18.41 -1.86
C VAL A 216 13.13 -18.68 -3.10
N LEU A 217 13.50 -18.07 -4.22
CA LEU A 217 12.78 -18.23 -5.49
C LEU A 217 13.76 -18.25 -6.67
N PRO A 218 14.00 -19.43 -7.29
CA PRO A 218 14.90 -19.55 -8.46
C PRO A 218 14.43 -18.65 -9.61
N ARG A 219 15.36 -17.83 -10.14
CA ARG A 219 15.07 -16.81 -11.17
C ARG A 219 14.62 -17.38 -12.50
N ASP A 220 15.02 -18.61 -12.81
CA ASP A 220 14.63 -19.32 -14.03
C ASP A 220 13.28 -20.05 -13.91
N ARG A 221 12.75 -20.17 -12.71
CA ARG A 221 11.44 -20.78 -12.45
C ARG A 221 10.34 -19.97 -13.14
N ARG A 222 9.50 -20.69 -13.89
CA ARG A 222 8.26 -20.13 -14.48
C ARG A 222 7.09 -20.98 -14.04
N VAL A 223 6.03 -20.30 -13.66
CA VAL A 223 4.78 -20.90 -13.16
C VAL A 223 3.63 -20.26 -13.92
N SER A 224 2.82 -21.06 -14.60
CA SER A 224 1.57 -20.60 -15.20
C SER A 224 0.49 -20.43 -14.12
N PHE A 225 -0.56 -19.67 -14.43
CA PHE A 225 -1.70 -19.53 -13.50
C PHE A 225 -2.27 -20.91 -13.11
N ASN A 226 -2.42 -21.83 -14.05
CA ASN A 226 -2.96 -23.17 -13.78
C ASN A 226 -2.09 -24.01 -12.83
N GLU A 227 -0.77 -23.77 -12.83
CA GLU A 227 0.19 -24.46 -11.95
C GLU A 227 0.35 -23.73 -10.60
N SER A 228 -0.08 -22.51 -10.50
CA SER A 228 0.10 -21.67 -9.29
C SER A 228 -0.67 -22.17 -8.07
N GLY A 229 -1.79 -22.85 -8.31
CA GLY A 229 -2.73 -23.23 -7.25
C GLY A 229 -3.63 -22.09 -6.77
N ALA A 230 -3.58 -20.93 -7.42
CA ALA A 230 -4.45 -19.80 -7.10
C ALA A 230 -5.90 -20.13 -7.50
N THR A 231 -6.78 -20.28 -6.51
CA THR A 231 -8.21 -20.49 -6.68
C THR A 231 -8.97 -19.61 -5.69
N VAL A 232 -10.28 -19.49 -5.87
CA VAL A 232 -11.15 -18.78 -4.91
C VAL A 232 -11.04 -19.42 -3.52
N GLU A 233 -11.07 -20.74 -3.44
CA GLU A 233 -10.97 -21.50 -2.19
C GLU A 233 -9.61 -21.28 -1.51
N TYR A 234 -8.54 -21.15 -2.29
CA TYR A 234 -7.20 -20.83 -1.78
C TYR A 234 -7.20 -19.48 -1.05
N PHE A 235 -7.72 -18.43 -1.70
CA PHE A 235 -7.76 -17.09 -1.10
C PHE A 235 -8.78 -16.99 0.04
N GLU A 236 -9.90 -17.70 -0.01
CA GLU A 236 -10.84 -17.80 1.11
C GLU A 236 -10.15 -18.35 2.36
N GLY A 237 -9.42 -19.46 2.22
CA GLY A 237 -8.64 -20.02 3.34
C GLY A 237 -7.51 -19.12 3.81
N LEU A 238 -6.82 -18.45 2.87
CA LEU A 238 -5.73 -17.53 3.19
C LEU A 238 -6.20 -16.31 4.00
N PHE A 239 -7.40 -15.78 3.71
CA PHE A 239 -7.93 -14.57 4.33
C PHE A 239 -8.76 -14.84 5.58
N GLU A 240 -9.08 -16.09 5.90
CA GLU A 240 -10.03 -16.48 6.96
C GLU A 240 -9.67 -15.85 8.32
N ASP A 241 -8.42 -15.98 8.77
CA ASP A 241 -7.98 -15.44 10.06
C ASP A 241 -8.11 -13.91 10.12
N ALA A 242 -7.73 -13.20 9.04
CA ALA A 242 -7.83 -11.75 8.98
C ALA A 242 -9.30 -11.26 8.96
N ILE A 243 -10.16 -11.96 8.21
CA ILE A 243 -11.60 -11.68 8.16
C ILE A 243 -12.22 -11.88 9.55
N ASN A 244 -11.88 -12.97 10.24
CA ASN A 244 -12.39 -13.25 11.58
C ASN A 244 -11.92 -12.18 12.59
N LYS A 245 -10.62 -11.85 12.57
CA LYS A 245 -10.06 -10.79 13.42
C LYS A 245 -10.77 -9.45 13.19
N ALA A 246 -10.93 -9.05 11.94
CA ALA A 246 -11.61 -7.80 11.61
C ALA A 246 -13.07 -7.77 12.10
N LYS A 247 -13.80 -8.88 11.94
CA LYS A 247 -15.17 -9.02 12.46
C LYS A 247 -15.24 -8.93 13.98
N GLU A 248 -14.35 -9.64 14.69
CA GLU A 248 -14.28 -9.66 16.16
C GLU A 248 -13.98 -8.27 16.72
N ASP A 249 -13.12 -7.51 16.05
CA ASP A 249 -12.73 -6.17 16.46
C ASP A 249 -13.68 -5.08 15.96
N GLY A 250 -14.60 -5.42 15.05
CA GLY A 250 -15.49 -4.45 14.40
C GLY A 250 -14.75 -3.52 13.45
N LYS A 251 -13.72 -4.02 12.76
CA LYS A 251 -12.89 -3.27 11.81
C LYS A 251 -13.14 -3.70 10.37
N LEU A 252 -12.77 -2.83 9.44
CA LEU A 252 -12.74 -3.15 8.02
C LEU A 252 -11.35 -3.70 7.64
N LEU A 253 -11.32 -4.46 6.55
CA LEU A 253 -10.10 -4.90 5.89
C LEU A 253 -9.86 -4.12 4.62
N TYR A 254 -8.59 -3.89 4.34
CA TYR A 254 -8.10 -3.30 3.11
C TYR A 254 -6.83 -4.02 2.65
N CYS A 255 -6.75 -4.34 1.35
CA CYS A 255 -5.54 -4.90 0.74
C CYS A 255 -4.77 -3.76 0.05
N GLY A 256 -3.74 -3.24 0.70
CA GLY A 256 -2.97 -2.07 0.22
C GLY A 256 -2.17 -2.35 -1.03
N GLU A 257 -1.73 -3.60 -1.19
CA GLU A 257 -1.00 -4.04 -2.37
C GLU A 257 -1.37 -5.47 -2.76
N TYR A 258 -1.55 -5.69 -4.07
CA TYR A 258 -1.67 -7.00 -4.68
C TYR A 258 -1.36 -6.88 -6.17
N GLY A 259 -0.80 -7.93 -6.75
CA GLY A 259 -0.39 -7.87 -8.15
C GLY A 259 0.40 -9.07 -8.61
N VAL A 260 0.74 -9.07 -9.89
CA VAL A 260 1.52 -10.12 -10.55
C VAL A 260 2.63 -9.48 -11.39
N ILE A 261 3.85 -9.94 -11.19
CA ILE A 261 5.05 -9.46 -11.91
C ILE A 261 4.89 -9.58 -13.44
N ASP A 262 5.51 -8.69 -14.18
CA ASP A 262 5.42 -8.57 -15.64
C ASP A 262 6.04 -9.76 -16.41
N ILE A 263 6.75 -10.65 -15.73
CA ILE A 263 7.27 -11.92 -16.29
C ILE A 263 6.14 -12.95 -16.52
N ALA A 264 5.07 -12.89 -15.76
CA ALA A 264 3.87 -13.70 -16.03
C ALA A 264 3.17 -13.24 -17.31
N SER A 265 2.48 -14.15 -18.02
CA SER A 265 1.71 -13.77 -19.20
C SER A 265 0.56 -12.83 -18.82
N PRO A 266 0.15 -11.88 -19.70
CA PRO A 266 -1.02 -11.06 -19.45
C PRO A 266 -2.29 -11.86 -19.16
N GLU A 267 -2.47 -12.97 -19.85
CA GLU A 267 -3.63 -13.87 -19.70
C GLU A 267 -3.64 -14.56 -18.31
N ASP A 268 -2.46 -15.00 -17.85
CA ASP A 268 -2.30 -15.56 -16.51
C ASP A 268 -2.49 -14.50 -15.42
N THR A 269 -1.96 -13.30 -15.63
CA THR A 269 -2.19 -12.14 -14.76
C THR A 269 -3.69 -11.87 -14.64
N LEU A 270 -4.42 -11.76 -15.75
CA LEU A 270 -5.88 -11.55 -15.75
C LEU A 270 -6.61 -12.66 -14.98
N SER A 271 -6.21 -13.91 -15.16
CA SER A 271 -6.84 -15.06 -14.50
C SER A 271 -6.66 -14.97 -12.97
N TRP A 272 -5.49 -14.57 -12.51
CA TRP A 272 -5.20 -14.36 -11.08
C TRP A 272 -6.05 -13.20 -10.49
N TYR A 273 -6.14 -12.07 -11.21
CA TYR A 273 -6.98 -10.95 -10.77
C TYR A 273 -8.46 -11.34 -10.63
N LYS A 274 -8.97 -12.19 -11.52
CA LYS A 274 -10.36 -12.67 -11.45
C LYS A 274 -10.65 -13.43 -10.16
N VAL A 275 -9.80 -14.38 -9.81
CA VAL A 275 -10.06 -15.24 -8.64
C VAL A 275 -9.87 -14.48 -7.30
N ILE A 276 -8.87 -13.63 -7.18
CA ILE A 276 -8.68 -12.85 -5.94
C ILE A 276 -9.78 -11.79 -5.78
N ASN A 277 -10.22 -11.17 -6.89
CA ASN A 277 -11.30 -10.19 -6.89
C ASN A 277 -12.61 -10.78 -6.37
N GLU A 278 -12.93 -12.02 -6.72
CA GLU A 278 -14.14 -12.68 -6.24
C GLU A 278 -14.19 -12.73 -4.71
N VAL A 279 -13.07 -13.00 -4.08
CA VAL A 279 -12.94 -13.03 -2.61
C VAL A 279 -13.03 -11.61 -2.02
N PHE A 280 -12.37 -10.63 -2.63
CA PHE A 280 -12.48 -9.23 -2.19
C PHE A 280 -13.93 -8.73 -2.24
N GLU A 281 -14.64 -8.95 -3.33
CA GLU A 281 -16.04 -8.54 -3.48
C GLU A 281 -16.96 -9.27 -2.48
N LYS A 282 -16.78 -10.59 -2.30
CA LYS A 282 -17.58 -11.39 -1.36
C LYS A 282 -17.47 -10.89 0.08
N HIS A 283 -16.29 -10.49 0.51
CA HIS A 283 -16.05 -10.05 1.88
C HIS A 283 -16.04 -8.52 2.05
N GLY A 284 -16.26 -7.77 0.97
CA GLY A 284 -16.28 -6.33 0.99
C GLY A 284 -14.92 -5.70 1.34
N ILE A 285 -13.81 -6.35 0.94
CA ILE A 285 -12.45 -5.87 1.17
C ILE A 285 -12.11 -4.81 0.13
N GLY A 286 -11.74 -3.61 0.58
CA GLY A 286 -11.17 -2.57 -0.27
C GLY A 286 -9.74 -2.95 -0.67
N ARG A 287 -9.27 -2.49 -1.84
CA ARG A 287 -7.93 -2.88 -2.34
C ARG A 287 -7.32 -1.87 -3.29
N SER A 288 -6.01 -1.92 -3.43
CA SER A 288 -5.24 -1.11 -4.37
C SER A 288 -4.18 -1.98 -5.05
N CYS A 289 -4.30 -2.15 -6.37
CA CYS A 289 -3.35 -3.00 -7.09
C CYS A 289 -1.98 -2.35 -7.19
N TRP A 290 -0.94 -3.14 -7.05
CA TRP A 290 0.43 -2.77 -7.34
C TRP A 290 0.80 -3.22 -8.75
N SER A 291 1.09 -2.33 -9.69
CA SER A 291 1.13 -0.88 -9.65
C SER A 291 0.43 -0.29 -10.88
N TYR A 292 0.18 1.03 -10.89
CA TYR A 292 -0.40 1.70 -12.07
C TYR A 292 0.48 1.52 -13.30
N LYS A 293 1.77 1.90 -13.21
CA LYS A 293 2.73 1.74 -14.33
C LYS A 293 4.12 1.43 -13.83
N GLN A 294 4.89 0.69 -14.63
CA GLN A 294 6.25 0.25 -14.30
C GLN A 294 6.32 -0.57 -12.99
N MET A 295 7.43 -0.48 -12.26
CA MET A 295 7.65 -1.20 -10.98
C MET A 295 7.47 -2.72 -11.11
N ASP A 296 7.78 -3.27 -12.30
CA ASP A 296 7.67 -4.69 -12.66
C ASP A 296 6.23 -5.28 -12.60
N PHE A 297 5.24 -4.47 -12.22
CA PHE A 297 3.83 -4.88 -12.05
C PHE A 297 2.83 -3.98 -12.79
N GLY A 298 3.31 -3.07 -13.65
CA GLY A 298 2.48 -2.04 -14.26
C GLY A 298 1.29 -2.57 -15.06
N ILE A 299 0.07 -2.26 -14.63
CA ILE A 299 -1.15 -2.64 -15.35
C ILE A 299 -1.46 -1.73 -16.55
N SER A 300 -0.89 -0.52 -16.58
CA SER A 300 -0.99 0.39 -17.73
C SER A 300 0.10 0.17 -18.78
N ASP A 301 1.08 -0.69 -18.52
CA ASP A 301 2.18 -0.97 -19.44
C ASP A 301 1.72 -1.70 -20.70
N ASP A 302 2.38 -1.44 -21.83
CA ASP A 302 1.99 -1.94 -23.16
C ASP A 302 1.77 -3.46 -23.22
N ARG A 303 2.50 -4.23 -22.37
CA ARG A 303 2.32 -5.67 -22.29
C ARG A 303 0.87 -6.07 -21.96
N MET A 304 0.16 -5.23 -21.23
CA MET A 304 -1.21 -5.49 -20.76
C MET A 304 -2.30 -5.09 -21.76
N ASP A 305 -1.94 -4.43 -22.89
CA ASP A 305 -2.91 -3.86 -23.85
C ASP A 305 -4.00 -4.86 -24.28
N LYS A 306 -3.62 -6.12 -24.48
CA LYS A 306 -4.56 -7.17 -24.94
C LYS A 306 -5.63 -7.54 -23.92
N VAL A 307 -5.34 -7.37 -22.63
CA VAL A 307 -6.21 -7.83 -21.54
C VAL A 307 -6.64 -6.69 -20.61
N ARG A 308 -6.08 -5.49 -20.74
CA ARG A 308 -6.32 -4.37 -19.84
C ARG A 308 -7.80 -4.03 -19.69
N ASP A 309 -8.54 -3.91 -20.79
CA ASP A 309 -9.97 -3.58 -20.77
C ASP A 309 -10.82 -4.60 -20.00
N GLU A 310 -10.35 -5.82 -19.93
CA GLU A 310 -10.98 -6.86 -19.14
C GLU A 310 -10.47 -6.83 -17.69
N LEU A 311 -9.14 -6.65 -17.49
CA LEU A 311 -8.51 -6.68 -16.17
C LEU A 311 -9.04 -5.56 -15.26
N ILE A 312 -9.22 -4.34 -15.77
CA ILE A 312 -9.70 -3.19 -14.98
C ILE A 312 -11.10 -3.41 -14.37
N LYS A 313 -11.87 -4.39 -14.84
CA LYS A 313 -13.14 -4.77 -14.22
C LYS A 313 -12.95 -5.49 -12.90
N TYR A 314 -11.76 -6.04 -12.65
CA TYR A 314 -11.40 -6.85 -11.49
C TYR A 314 -10.40 -6.13 -10.55
N LEU A 315 -10.21 -4.83 -10.69
CA LEU A 315 -9.49 -4.01 -9.74
C LEU A 315 -10.21 -3.91 -8.41
#